data_989334e1450df7f1135ec948006e002e
#
_entry.id   989334e1450df7f1135ec948006e002e
#
_cell.length_a   1.000
_cell.length_b   1.000
_cell.length_c   1.000
_cell.angle_alpha   90.00
_cell.angle_beta   90.00
_cell.angle_gamma   90.00
#
_symmetry.space_group_name_H-M   'P 1'
#
loop_
_entity.id
_entity.type
_entity.pdbx_description
1 polymer ?
#
loop_
_entity_poly.entity_id
_entity_poly.type
_entity_poly.pdbx_seq_one_letter_code
_entity_poly.pdbx_strand_id
1 'polypeptide(L)'
;LVLAANTGFSAFPLLAVNLAVDKYIPRMFTMRGDRLGYSNGIVTLGIASIALIIAFQGNTERLIPLYAVGVFIPFTLSQTGMIVKWLKEKPAGWQGKLVTNFIGALISFTVLLIFFTTKFSQVWAVLIFLPLIVYLFHRIKNHYEEVGKQLRIKPGDKEAVAIEGNVVIIPVAGLTRAVENSINYAKII
;
A
#
# COMPACT_ATOMS: atom_id res chain seq x y z
N LEU A 1 2.74 -14.99 22.44
CA LEU A 1 1.76 -15.05 21.35
C LEU A 1 0.84 -13.82 21.34
N VAL A 2 0.17 -13.48 22.46
CA VAL A 2 -0.74 -12.32 22.58
C VAL A 2 -0.04 -11.02 22.21
N LEU A 3 1.20 -10.79 22.69
CA LEU A 3 1.98 -9.59 22.37
C LEU A 3 2.28 -9.50 20.88
N ALA A 4 2.65 -10.61 20.24
CA ALA A 4 2.90 -10.64 18.80
C ALA A 4 1.65 -10.35 17.97
N ALA A 5 0.50 -10.90 18.36
CA ALA A 5 -0.78 -10.61 17.73
C ALA A 5 -1.15 -9.13 17.85
N ASN A 6 -0.99 -8.54 19.04
CA ASN A 6 -1.27 -7.12 19.29
C ASN A 6 -0.41 -6.21 18.39
N THR A 7 0.87 -6.55 18.19
CA THR A 7 1.75 -5.83 17.29
C THR A 7 1.24 -5.86 15.84
N GLY A 8 0.76 -7.00 15.37
CA GLY A 8 0.16 -7.13 14.03
C GLY A 8 -1.07 -6.26 13.86
N PHE A 9 -1.97 -6.25 14.83
CA PHE A 9 -3.19 -5.42 14.83
C PHE A 9 -2.92 -3.93 14.97
N SER A 10 -1.75 -3.53 15.44
CA SER A 10 -1.31 -2.13 15.47
C SER A 10 -0.61 -1.71 14.17
N ALA A 11 0.31 -2.53 13.67
CA ALA A 11 1.16 -2.19 12.53
C ALA A 11 0.44 -2.30 11.17
N PHE A 12 -0.36 -3.36 10.97
CA PHE A 12 -1.04 -3.58 9.70
C PHE A 12 -2.00 -2.46 9.30
N PRO A 13 -2.87 -1.92 10.17
CA PRO A 13 -3.74 -0.81 9.81
C PRO A 13 -2.97 0.44 9.39
N LEU A 14 -1.84 0.75 10.02
CA LEU A 14 -0.99 1.88 9.63
C LEU A 14 -0.36 1.67 8.25
N LEU A 15 0.10 0.45 7.96
CA LEU A 15 0.60 0.10 6.62
C LEU A 15 -0.51 0.24 5.57
N ALA A 16 -1.72 -0.25 5.88
CA ALA A 16 -2.87 -0.12 4.99
C ALA A 16 -3.23 1.35 4.72
N VAL A 17 -3.15 2.22 5.72
CA VAL A 17 -3.34 3.67 5.52
C VAL A 17 -2.32 4.24 4.54
N ASN A 18 -1.03 3.93 4.72
CA ASN A 18 0.01 4.41 3.80
C ASN A 18 -0.24 3.95 2.36
N LEU A 19 -0.60 2.68 2.16
CA LEU A 19 -0.96 2.16 0.84
C LEU A 19 -2.20 2.84 0.24
N ALA A 20 -3.18 3.22 1.09
CA ALA A 20 -4.37 3.92 0.65
C ALA A 20 -4.09 5.40 0.28
N VAL A 21 -3.20 6.07 1.02
CA VAL A 21 -2.70 7.42 0.69
C VAL A 21 -1.97 7.41 -0.66
N ASP A 22 -1.16 6.37 -0.90
CA ASP A 22 -0.44 6.15 -2.17
C ASP A 22 -1.34 5.57 -3.29
N LYS A 23 -2.66 5.45 -3.04
CA LYS A 23 -3.69 4.98 -3.99
C LYS A 23 -3.56 3.51 -4.43
N TYR A 24 -2.81 2.68 -3.72
CA TYR A 24 -2.69 1.25 -4.04
C TYR A 24 -3.88 0.42 -3.54
N ILE A 25 -4.58 0.88 -2.49
CA ILE A 25 -5.80 0.26 -1.97
C ILE A 25 -6.92 1.31 -1.80
N PRO A 26 -8.17 0.88 -1.62
CA PRO A 26 -9.30 1.80 -1.48
C PRO A 26 -9.15 2.79 -0.33
N ARG A 27 -9.62 4.03 -0.52
CA ARG A 27 -9.55 5.12 0.48
C ARG A 27 -10.26 4.81 1.78
N MET A 28 -11.16 3.84 1.82
CA MET A 28 -11.83 3.42 3.05
C MET A 28 -10.86 3.01 4.17
N PHE A 29 -9.64 2.61 3.83
CA PHE A 29 -8.60 2.29 4.82
C PHE A 29 -7.99 3.51 5.49
N THR A 30 -8.16 4.73 4.95
CA THR A 30 -7.72 5.97 5.59
C THR A 30 -8.74 6.51 6.59
N MET A 31 -9.98 6.00 6.57
CA MET A 31 -11.05 6.46 7.45
C MET A 31 -10.84 5.91 8.86
N ARG A 32 -10.89 6.82 9.84
CA ARG A 32 -10.86 6.45 11.26
C ARG A 32 -12.28 6.16 11.73
N GLY A 33 -12.44 5.10 12.48
CA GLY A 33 -13.70 4.80 13.15
C GLY A 33 -13.95 5.70 14.38
N ASP A 34 -15.08 5.55 15.02
CA ASP A 34 -15.53 6.35 16.16
C ASP A 34 -14.53 6.38 17.34
N ARG A 35 -13.72 5.35 17.48
CA ARG A 35 -12.66 5.25 18.51
C ARG A 35 -11.28 5.69 17.99
N LEU A 36 -11.22 6.52 16.94
CA LEU A 36 -10.00 7.03 16.32
C LEU A 36 -9.04 5.93 15.78
N GLY A 37 -9.46 4.67 15.77
CA GLY A 37 -8.72 3.55 15.19
C GLY A 37 -9.06 3.33 13.71
N TYR A 38 -8.16 2.71 12.97
CA TYR A 38 -8.40 2.31 11.58
C TYR A 38 -9.16 0.98 11.52
N SER A 39 -10.44 1.01 11.84
CA SER A 39 -11.31 -0.17 12.02
C SER A 39 -11.30 -1.09 10.79
N ASN A 40 -11.30 -0.52 9.57
CA ASN A 40 -11.29 -1.31 8.33
C ASN A 40 -10.00 -2.15 8.19
N GLY A 41 -8.86 -1.61 8.59
CA GLY A 41 -7.60 -2.36 8.61
C GLY A 41 -7.63 -3.51 9.62
N ILE A 42 -8.13 -3.24 10.83
CA ILE A 42 -8.24 -4.25 11.89
C ILE A 42 -9.16 -5.39 11.46
N VAL A 43 -10.34 -5.07 10.93
CA VAL A 43 -11.33 -6.07 10.47
C VAL A 43 -10.76 -6.90 9.31
N THR A 44 -10.09 -6.25 8.34
CA THR A 44 -9.47 -6.95 7.21
C THR A 44 -8.39 -7.92 7.68
N LEU A 45 -7.52 -7.51 8.62
CA LEU A 45 -6.52 -8.40 9.20
C LEU A 45 -7.17 -9.57 9.96
N GLY A 46 -8.23 -9.30 10.72
CA GLY A 46 -8.99 -10.33 11.43
C GLY A 46 -9.58 -11.38 10.49
N ILE A 47 -10.25 -10.93 9.42
CA ILE A 47 -10.82 -11.83 8.39
C ILE A 47 -9.71 -12.65 7.72
N ALA A 48 -8.60 -12.01 7.30
CA ALA A 48 -7.48 -12.70 6.68
C ALA A 48 -6.85 -13.74 7.63
N SER A 49 -6.71 -13.42 8.91
CA SER A 49 -6.20 -14.35 9.93
C SER A 49 -7.12 -15.56 10.12
N ILE A 50 -8.43 -15.34 10.19
CA ILE A 50 -9.43 -16.42 10.30
C ILE A 50 -9.38 -17.31 9.05
N ALA A 51 -9.32 -16.72 7.86
CA ALA A 51 -9.22 -17.46 6.60
C ALA A 51 -7.96 -18.34 6.55
N LEU A 52 -6.81 -17.85 7.01
CA LEU A 52 -5.59 -18.63 7.11
C LEU A 52 -5.70 -19.77 8.12
N ILE A 53 -6.30 -19.53 9.28
CA ILE A 53 -6.50 -20.57 10.30
C ILE A 53 -7.37 -21.70 9.75
N ILE A 54 -8.46 -21.37 9.03
CA ILE A 54 -9.35 -22.35 8.41
C ILE A 54 -8.61 -23.11 7.29
N ALA A 55 -7.91 -22.40 6.39
CA ALA A 55 -7.21 -22.99 5.26
C ALA A 55 -6.11 -23.97 5.70
N PHE A 56 -5.40 -23.67 6.78
CA PHE A 56 -4.34 -24.50 7.32
C PHE A 56 -4.77 -25.38 8.50
N GLN A 57 -6.09 -25.41 8.81
CA GLN A 57 -6.68 -26.23 9.88
C GLN A 57 -6.05 -25.98 11.27
N GLY A 58 -5.58 -24.75 11.53
CA GLY A 58 -4.89 -24.39 12.76
C GLY A 58 -3.51 -25.04 12.94
N ASN A 59 -2.98 -25.69 11.93
CA ASN A 59 -1.69 -26.35 12.00
C ASN A 59 -0.53 -25.33 11.89
N THR A 60 0.12 -25.06 13.02
CA THR A 60 1.22 -24.09 13.13
C THR A 60 2.44 -24.50 12.32
N GLU A 61 2.74 -25.78 12.21
CA GLU A 61 3.90 -26.26 11.44
C GLU A 61 3.76 -25.95 9.96
N ARG A 62 2.54 -25.94 9.44
CA ARG A 62 2.26 -25.55 8.05
C ARG A 62 2.26 -24.04 7.84
N LEU A 63 1.98 -23.25 8.87
CA LEU A 63 1.97 -21.78 8.82
C LEU A 63 3.36 -21.17 8.95
N ILE A 64 4.30 -21.83 9.66
CA ILE A 64 5.66 -21.32 9.86
C ILE A 64 6.41 -21.04 8.54
N PRO A 65 6.43 -21.94 7.54
CA PRO A 65 7.08 -21.65 6.27
C PRO A 65 6.44 -20.48 5.51
N LEU A 66 5.12 -20.36 5.56
CA LEU A 66 4.39 -19.25 4.95
C LEU A 66 4.77 -17.91 5.60
N TYR A 67 4.82 -17.88 6.93
CA TYR A 67 5.28 -16.72 7.70
C TYR A 67 6.72 -16.35 7.34
N ALA A 68 7.63 -17.33 7.32
CA ALA A 68 9.03 -17.09 6.99
C ALA A 68 9.19 -16.47 5.59
N VAL A 69 8.53 -17.03 4.57
CA VAL A 69 8.57 -16.47 3.22
C VAL A 69 7.99 -15.05 3.19
N GLY A 70 6.88 -14.81 3.91
CA GLY A 70 6.27 -13.49 4.05
C GLY A 70 7.18 -12.44 4.69
N VAL A 71 8.13 -12.83 5.54
CA VAL A 71 9.12 -11.95 6.17
C VAL A 71 10.36 -11.76 5.28
N PHE A 72 10.86 -12.84 4.68
CA PHE A 72 12.12 -12.76 3.93
C PHE A 72 11.97 -12.14 2.53
N ILE A 73 10.78 -12.20 1.91
CA ILE A 73 10.53 -11.50 0.64
C ILE A 73 10.73 -9.99 0.78
N PRO A 74 10.05 -9.26 1.69
CA PRO A 74 10.28 -7.82 1.85
C PRO A 74 11.71 -7.49 2.29
N PHE A 75 12.37 -8.31 3.09
CA PHE A 75 13.77 -8.09 3.44
C PHE A 75 14.68 -8.16 2.21
N THR A 76 14.53 -9.18 1.38
CA THR A 76 15.31 -9.32 0.14
C THR A 76 15.05 -8.16 -0.81
N LEU A 77 13.79 -7.75 -0.99
CA LEU A 77 13.43 -6.61 -1.84
C LEU A 77 13.99 -5.29 -1.30
N SER A 78 13.90 -5.06 0.01
CA SER A 78 14.42 -3.86 0.66
C SER A 78 15.94 -3.76 0.50
N GLN A 79 16.67 -4.83 0.80
CA GLN A 79 18.13 -4.87 0.65
C GLN A 79 18.54 -4.67 -0.81
N THR A 80 17.85 -5.30 -1.76
CA THR A 80 18.10 -5.13 -3.19
C THR A 80 17.80 -3.69 -3.64
N GLY A 81 16.72 -3.09 -3.16
CA GLY A 81 16.39 -1.69 -3.41
C GLY A 81 17.47 -0.74 -2.91
N MET A 82 18.03 -1.00 -1.72
CA MET A 82 19.14 -0.22 -1.17
C MET A 82 20.42 -0.39 -1.97
N ILE A 83 20.73 -1.59 -2.47
CA ILE A 83 21.87 -1.81 -3.38
C ILE A 83 21.74 -0.93 -4.62
N VAL A 84 20.57 -0.94 -5.28
CA VAL A 84 20.31 -0.12 -6.46
C VAL A 84 20.45 1.37 -6.15
N LYS A 85 19.95 1.81 -4.98
CA LYS A 85 20.09 3.19 -4.52
C LYS A 85 21.57 3.60 -4.38
N TRP A 86 22.37 2.81 -3.66
CA TRP A 86 23.79 3.14 -3.46
C TRP A 86 24.60 3.13 -4.76
N LEU A 87 24.24 2.28 -5.72
CA LEU A 87 24.86 2.27 -7.05
C LEU A 87 24.53 3.52 -7.87
N LYS A 88 23.33 4.08 -7.69
CA LYS A 88 22.89 5.28 -8.41
C LYS A 88 23.40 6.58 -7.78
N GLU A 89 23.25 6.73 -6.47
CA GLU A 89 23.51 7.98 -5.78
C GLU A 89 24.98 8.17 -5.37
N LYS A 90 25.71 7.08 -5.12
CA LYS A 90 27.14 7.04 -4.73
C LYS A 90 27.56 8.10 -3.69
N PRO A 91 26.87 8.25 -2.54
CA PRO A 91 27.26 9.20 -1.51
C PRO A 91 28.56 8.77 -0.82
N ALA A 92 29.17 9.65 -0.04
CA ALA A 92 30.39 9.33 0.72
C ALA A 92 30.23 8.04 1.53
N GLY A 93 31.15 7.07 1.39
CA GLY A 93 31.11 5.77 2.07
C GLY A 93 30.09 4.77 1.51
N TRP A 94 29.59 4.96 0.30
CA TRP A 94 28.59 4.11 -0.33
C TRP A 94 29.02 2.64 -0.48
N GLN A 95 30.33 2.38 -0.64
CA GLN A 95 30.86 1.01 -0.82
C GLN A 95 30.60 0.13 0.40
N GLY A 96 30.87 0.63 1.62
CA GLY A 96 30.59 -0.10 2.85
C GLY A 96 29.08 -0.39 3.02
N LYS A 97 28.24 0.60 2.75
CA LYS A 97 26.78 0.46 2.79
C LYS A 97 26.28 -0.55 1.74
N LEU A 98 26.86 -0.55 0.55
CA LEU A 98 26.55 -1.51 -0.52
C LEU A 98 26.89 -2.93 -0.11
N VAL A 99 28.09 -3.16 0.43
CA VAL A 99 28.53 -4.50 0.88
C VAL A 99 27.61 -5.03 1.99
N THR A 100 27.26 -4.20 2.96
CA THR A 100 26.34 -4.61 4.04
C THR A 100 24.98 -5.03 3.50
N ASN A 101 24.39 -4.23 2.60
CA ASN A 101 23.09 -4.56 2.00
C ASN A 101 23.19 -5.78 1.06
N PHE A 102 24.30 -5.96 0.37
CA PHE A 102 24.53 -7.12 -0.49
C PHE A 102 24.59 -8.42 0.33
N ILE A 103 25.32 -8.43 1.45
CA ILE A 103 25.37 -9.58 2.36
C ILE A 103 23.97 -9.86 2.92
N GLY A 104 23.24 -8.82 3.35
CA GLY A 104 21.86 -8.97 3.83
C GLY A 104 20.92 -9.55 2.78
N ALA A 105 21.00 -9.05 1.54
CA ALA A 105 20.22 -9.58 0.42
C ALA A 105 20.57 -11.04 0.12
N LEU A 106 21.84 -11.38 0.13
CA LEU A 106 22.31 -12.76 -0.13
C LEU A 106 21.78 -13.73 0.92
N ILE A 107 21.89 -13.38 2.21
CA ILE A 107 21.41 -14.22 3.32
C ILE A 107 19.89 -14.40 3.22
N SER A 108 19.12 -13.32 3.09
CA SER A 108 17.67 -13.40 3.02
C SER A 108 17.18 -14.15 1.77
N PHE A 109 17.84 -13.99 0.64
CA PHE A 109 17.55 -14.72 -0.58
C PHE A 109 17.87 -16.22 -0.44
N THR A 110 18.99 -16.56 0.18
CA THR A 110 19.37 -17.98 0.45
C THR A 110 18.32 -18.66 1.33
N VAL A 111 17.84 -17.97 2.37
CA VAL A 111 16.77 -18.51 3.22
C VAL A 111 15.48 -18.74 2.42
N LEU A 112 15.09 -17.79 1.56
CA LEU A 112 13.95 -17.97 0.66
C LEU A 112 14.12 -19.19 -0.24
N LEU A 113 15.30 -19.36 -0.83
CA LEU A 113 15.60 -20.49 -1.70
C LEU A 113 15.45 -21.82 -0.95
N ILE A 114 15.94 -21.91 0.30
CA ILE A 114 15.80 -23.09 1.14
C ILE A 114 14.31 -23.40 1.39
N PHE A 115 13.48 -22.40 1.74
CA PHE A 115 12.05 -22.63 1.95
C PHE A 115 11.35 -23.07 0.67
N PHE A 116 11.67 -22.48 -0.48
CA PHE A 116 11.10 -22.89 -1.75
C PHE A 116 11.52 -24.27 -2.20
N THR A 117 12.73 -24.74 -1.86
CA THR A 117 13.18 -26.09 -2.22
C THR A 117 12.68 -27.16 -1.24
N THR A 118 12.66 -26.86 0.05
CA THR A 118 12.35 -27.87 1.10
C THR A 118 10.87 -27.93 1.48
N LYS A 119 10.13 -26.80 1.37
CA LYS A 119 8.74 -26.64 1.82
C LYS A 119 7.82 -26.13 0.72
N PHE A 120 8.14 -26.45 -0.53
CA PHE A 120 7.40 -25.95 -1.70
C PHE A 120 5.89 -26.15 -1.61
N SER A 121 5.44 -27.35 -1.16
CA SER A 121 4.01 -27.67 -1.02
C SER A 121 3.24 -26.78 -0.03
N GLN A 122 3.94 -26.01 0.81
CA GLN A 122 3.34 -25.11 1.79
C GLN A 122 3.42 -23.63 1.36
N VAL A 123 4.44 -23.29 0.55
CA VAL A 123 4.73 -21.90 0.16
C VAL A 123 4.35 -21.55 -1.29
N TRP A 124 4.01 -22.53 -2.14
CA TRP A 124 3.68 -22.30 -3.55
C TRP A 124 2.53 -21.29 -3.74
N ALA A 125 1.60 -21.25 -2.79
CA ALA A 125 0.48 -20.31 -2.82
C ALA A 125 0.95 -18.85 -2.84
N VAL A 126 2.08 -18.52 -2.19
CA VAL A 126 2.65 -17.18 -2.19
C VAL A 126 3.04 -16.74 -3.61
N LEU A 127 3.56 -17.67 -4.44
CA LEU A 127 3.94 -17.39 -5.82
C LEU A 127 2.74 -16.97 -6.70
N ILE A 128 1.54 -17.36 -6.32
CA ILE A 128 0.31 -16.98 -7.04
C ILE A 128 -0.31 -15.74 -6.40
N PHE A 129 -0.47 -15.74 -5.06
CA PHE A 129 -1.16 -14.65 -4.36
C PHE A 129 -0.38 -13.33 -4.40
N LEU A 130 0.96 -13.38 -4.31
CA LEU A 130 1.77 -12.16 -4.29
C LEU A 130 1.69 -11.38 -5.62
N PRO A 131 1.91 -12.00 -6.80
CA PRO A 131 1.72 -11.30 -8.07
C PRO A 131 0.27 -10.84 -8.28
N LEU A 132 -0.71 -11.63 -7.83
CA LEU A 132 -2.13 -11.27 -7.92
C LEU A 132 -2.43 -10.00 -7.11
N ILE A 133 -1.92 -9.91 -5.87
CA ILE A 133 -2.09 -8.72 -5.02
C ILE A 133 -1.38 -7.51 -5.64
N VAL A 134 -0.15 -7.68 -6.14
CA VAL A 134 0.59 -6.60 -6.80
C VAL A 134 -0.14 -6.12 -8.04
N TYR A 135 -0.69 -7.03 -8.84
CA TYR A 135 -1.53 -6.69 -10.01
C TYR A 135 -2.77 -5.90 -9.58
N LEU A 136 -3.47 -6.35 -8.53
CA LEU A 136 -4.65 -5.66 -8.01
C LEU A 136 -4.30 -4.25 -7.53
N PHE A 137 -3.20 -4.07 -6.83
CA PHE A 137 -2.73 -2.77 -6.37
C PHE A 137 -2.45 -1.82 -7.54
N HIS A 138 -1.77 -2.29 -8.59
CA HIS A 138 -1.54 -1.50 -9.79
C HIS A 138 -2.84 -1.14 -10.51
N ARG A 139 -3.78 -2.06 -10.56
CA ARG A 139 -5.10 -1.84 -11.16
C ARG A 139 -5.87 -0.74 -10.43
N ILE A 140 -5.88 -0.79 -9.10
CA ILE A 140 -6.52 0.22 -8.25
C ILE A 140 -5.82 1.58 -8.44
N LYS A 141 -4.50 1.62 -8.41
CA LYS A 141 -3.71 2.85 -8.61
C LYS A 141 -4.00 3.49 -9.95
N ASN A 142 -3.94 2.72 -11.03
CA ASN A 142 -4.21 3.21 -12.38
C ASN A 142 -5.62 3.79 -12.49
N HIS A 143 -6.62 3.15 -11.88
CA HIS A 143 -7.97 3.67 -11.83
C HIS A 143 -8.05 5.04 -11.14
N TYR A 144 -7.43 5.20 -9.96
CA TYR A 144 -7.40 6.48 -9.25
C TYR A 144 -6.63 7.57 -10.01
N GLU A 145 -5.57 7.22 -10.71
CA GLU A 145 -4.81 8.16 -11.54
C GLU A 145 -5.63 8.61 -12.76
N GLU A 146 -6.34 7.68 -13.41
CA GLU A 146 -7.18 7.99 -14.56
C GLU A 146 -8.34 8.90 -14.17
N VAL A 147 -9.06 8.60 -13.10
CA VAL A 147 -10.11 9.48 -12.54
C VAL A 147 -9.52 10.85 -12.18
N GLY A 148 -8.33 10.89 -11.59
CA GLY A 148 -7.65 12.13 -11.26
C GLY A 148 -7.29 12.97 -12.50
N LYS A 149 -6.91 12.33 -13.62
CA LYS A 149 -6.65 13.03 -14.90
C LYS A 149 -7.92 13.58 -15.52
N GLN A 150 -9.02 12.83 -15.46
CA GLN A 150 -10.33 13.25 -16.00
C GLN A 150 -10.92 14.43 -15.23
N LEU A 151 -10.64 14.51 -13.92
CA LEU A 151 -11.11 15.60 -13.05
C LEU A 151 -10.21 16.84 -13.06
N ARG A 152 -9.04 16.78 -13.68
CA ARG A 152 -8.14 17.93 -13.79
C ARG A 152 -8.71 18.95 -14.77
N ILE A 153 -8.75 20.21 -14.33
CA ILE A 153 -9.04 21.35 -15.22
C ILE A 153 -7.84 21.55 -16.15
N LYS A 154 -8.06 21.54 -17.45
CA LYS A 154 -7.01 21.83 -18.43
C LYS A 154 -6.70 23.32 -18.43
N PRO A 155 -5.42 23.75 -18.59
CA PRO A 155 -5.07 25.13 -18.82
C PRO A 155 -5.73 25.57 -20.14
N GLY A 156 -6.74 26.41 -20.08
CA GLY A 156 -7.53 26.86 -21.23
C GLY A 156 -9.05 26.74 -21.06
N ASP A 157 -9.53 25.87 -20.16
CA ASP A 157 -10.96 25.73 -19.86
C ASP A 157 -11.49 26.84 -18.90
N LYS A 158 -10.74 27.93 -18.72
CA LYS A 158 -11.18 29.05 -17.86
C LYS A 158 -12.07 30.00 -18.64
N GLU A 159 -13.36 29.83 -18.62
CA GLU A 159 -14.29 30.93 -18.77
C GLU A 159 -14.30 31.73 -17.46
N ALA A 160 -13.72 32.92 -17.52
CA ALA A 160 -13.85 33.89 -16.44
C ALA A 160 -15.29 34.44 -16.45
N VAL A 161 -16.11 33.92 -15.56
CA VAL A 161 -17.46 34.43 -15.37
C VAL A 161 -17.39 35.62 -14.42
N ALA A 162 -17.80 36.82 -14.90
CA ALA A 162 -17.94 38.01 -14.07
C ALA A 162 -19.00 37.76 -12.98
N ILE A 163 -18.62 38.02 -11.72
CA ILE A 163 -19.53 37.87 -10.57
C ILE A 163 -20.18 39.24 -10.32
N GLU A 164 -21.45 39.39 -10.67
CA GLU A 164 -22.30 40.44 -10.16
C GLU A 164 -23.29 39.83 -9.17
N GLY A 165 -23.23 40.23 -7.90
CA GLY A 165 -24.22 39.80 -6.90
C GLY A 165 -23.60 39.20 -5.60
N ASN A 166 -24.26 38.22 -5.03
CA ASN A 166 -23.96 37.65 -3.74
C ASN A 166 -22.57 36.92 -3.70
N VAL A 167 -21.82 37.15 -2.65
CA VAL A 167 -20.53 36.42 -2.42
C VAL A 167 -20.80 35.08 -1.76
N VAL A 168 -20.55 33.99 -2.50
CA VAL A 168 -20.62 32.61 -1.97
C VAL A 168 -19.22 32.08 -1.77
N ILE A 169 -18.91 31.67 -0.56
CA ILE A 169 -17.61 31.04 -0.21
C ILE A 169 -17.76 29.51 -0.25
N ILE A 170 -17.09 28.88 -1.21
CA ILE A 170 -17.08 27.41 -1.35
C ILE A 170 -15.70 26.90 -0.93
N PRO A 171 -15.56 26.20 0.20
CA PRO A 171 -14.29 25.61 0.59
C PRO A 171 -13.96 24.41 -0.31
N VAL A 172 -12.80 24.44 -0.98
CA VAL A 172 -12.37 23.38 -1.90
C VAL A 172 -10.97 22.89 -1.56
N ALA A 173 -10.77 21.59 -1.59
CA ALA A 173 -9.46 20.96 -1.35
C ALA A 173 -8.55 21.00 -2.60
N GLY A 174 -9.10 21.27 -3.79
CA GLY A 174 -8.38 21.41 -5.05
C GLY A 174 -9.31 21.73 -6.21
N LEU A 175 -8.75 22.32 -7.28
CA LEU A 175 -9.50 22.68 -8.48
C LEU A 175 -9.77 21.43 -9.32
N THR A 176 -11.03 20.99 -9.35
CA THR A 176 -11.51 19.86 -10.16
C THR A 176 -12.76 20.29 -10.97
N ARG A 177 -13.10 19.53 -12.03
CA ARG A 177 -14.33 19.75 -12.78
C ARG A 177 -15.60 19.70 -11.93
N ALA A 178 -15.61 18.89 -10.88
CA ALA A 178 -16.73 18.84 -9.95
C ALA A 178 -16.89 20.16 -9.18
N VAL A 179 -15.78 20.78 -8.77
CA VAL A 179 -15.74 22.09 -8.10
C VAL A 179 -16.19 23.19 -9.09
N GLU A 180 -15.72 23.14 -10.32
CA GLU A 180 -16.13 24.08 -11.38
C GLU A 180 -17.65 24.05 -11.62
N ASN A 181 -18.23 22.84 -11.71
CA ASN A 181 -19.68 22.68 -11.83
C ASN A 181 -20.44 23.22 -10.60
N SER A 182 -19.91 23.01 -9.39
CA SER A 182 -20.50 23.54 -8.16
C SER A 182 -20.45 25.08 -8.11
N ILE A 183 -19.35 25.68 -8.58
CA ILE A 183 -19.20 27.14 -8.69
C ILE A 183 -20.19 27.70 -9.73
N ASN A 184 -20.32 27.03 -10.88
CA ASN A 184 -21.25 27.45 -11.91
C ASN A 184 -22.72 27.39 -11.44
N TYR A 185 -23.06 26.33 -10.65
CA TYR A 185 -24.38 26.25 -10.03
C TYR A 185 -24.62 27.36 -9.00
N ALA A 186 -23.63 27.65 -8.15
CA ALA A 186 -23.72 28.73 -7.15
C ALA A 186 -23.85 30.15 -7.77
N LYS A 187 -23.51 30.31 -9.06
CA LYS A 187 -23.70 31.58 -9.81
C LYS A 187 -25.12 31.78 -10.33
N ILE A 188 -25.91 30.72 -10.37
CA ILE A 188 -27.30 30.75 -10.86
C ILE A 188 -28.28 31.12 -9.75
N ILE A 189 -27.85 30.95 -8.49
CA ILE A 189 -28.62 31.26 -7.28
C ILE A 189 -28.29 32.67 -6.80
#